data_cdb9c7a40cc11019f01baab91dc095d2
#
_entry.id   cdb9c7a40cc11019f01baab91dc095d2
#
_cell.length_a   1.000
_cell.length_b   1.000
_cell.length_c   1.000
_cell.angle_alpha   90.00
_cell.angle_beta   90.00
_cell.angle_gamma   90.00
#
_symmetry.space_group_name_H-M   'P 1'
#
loop_
_entity.id
_entity.type
_entity.pdbx_description
1 polymer ?
#
loop_
_entity_poly.entity_id
_entity_poly.type
_entity_poly.pdbx_seq_one_letter_code
_entity_poly.pdbx_strand_id
1 'polypeptide(L)'
;MEIKSTDVLIILATLIGPILAVQAQKWLERGREIKNGQLRVFKTLMATRAVNLSPAHVEALNAVPIEFYGKSSQLKTINIKWKVYFEHLLLNVQTFANWEEKRRELLYDLLLVMSRHLEYDFDEVEIKKVYAPQGHQVIETDQEIIRAGFAALFKGQASLPIEIKNSPSNDESENK
;
A
#
# COMPACT_ATOMS: atom_id res chain seq x y z
N MET A 1 -69.08 -8.31 0.57
CA MET A 1 -67.80 -8.89 0.12
C MET A 1 -66.99 -9.18 1.38
N GLU A 2 -66.94 -10.44 1.83
CA GLU A 2 -66.22 -10.79 3.05
C GLU A 2 -64.73 -10.96 2.68
N ILE A 3 -63.91 -10.07 3.23
CA ILE A 3 -62.45 -10.17 3.09
C ILE A 3 -62.01 -11.34 3.93
N LYS A 4 -61.58 -12.42 3.29
CA LYS A 4 -60.99 -13.57 3.97
C LYS A 4 -59.62 -13.22 4.50
N SER A 5 -59.23 -13.80 5.64
CA SER A 5 -57.91 -13.61 6.24
C SER A 5 -56.74 -13.96 5.25
N THR A 6 -57.03 -14.86 4.32
CA THR A 6 -56.12 -15.21 3.22
C THR A 6 -55.85 -14.06 2.25
N ASP A 7 -56.87 -13.21 1.97
CA ASP A 7 -56.74 -12.08 1.04
C ASP A 7 -55.85 -10.98 1.66
N VAL A 8 -55.97 -10.75 2.96
CA VAL A 8 -55.13 -9.82 3.72
C VAL A 8 -53.67 -10.30 3.74
N LEU A 9 -53.44 -11.60 3.94
CA LEU A 9 -52.10 -12.18 3.91
C LEU A 9 -51.44 -12.07 2.53
N ILE A 10 -52.17 -12.27 1.44
CA ILE A 10 -51.68 -12.13 0.08
C ILE A 10 -51.29 -10.66 -0.20
N ILE A 11 -52.13 -9.72 0.19
CA ILE A 11 -51.85 -8.26 0.02
C ILE A 11 -50.59 -7.87 0.79
N LEU A 12 -50.48 -8.29 2.06
CA LEU A 12 -49.32 -8.00 2.90
C LEU A 12 -48.05 -8.64 2.32
N ALA A 13 -48.10 -9.90 1.89
CA ALA A 13 -46.96 -10.57 1.29
C ALA A 13 -46.50 -9.90 -0.02
N THR A 14 -47.43 -9.42 -0.84
CA THR A 14 -47.15 -8.75 -2.11
C THR A 14 -46.51 -7.36 -1.89
N LEU A 15 -46.87 -6.66 -0.81
CA LEU A 15 -46.31 -5.35 -0.49
C LEU A 15 -44.98 -5.44 0.28
N ILE A 16 -44.87 -6.37 1.24
CA ILE A 16 -43.73 -6.48 2.13
C ILE A 16 -42.59 -7.26 1.42
N GLY A 17 -42.91 -8.26 0.61
CA GLY A 17 -41.94 -9.12 -0.09
C GLY A 17 -40.88 -8.34 -0.87
N PRO A 18 -41.24 -7.44 -1.78
CA PRO A 18 -40.29 -6.63 -2.53
C PRO A 18 -39.42 -5.73 -1.65
N ILE A 19 -40.00 -5.18 -0.57
CA ILE A 19 -39.25 -4.29 0.36
C ILE A 19 -38.17 -5.10 1.10
N LEU A 20 -38.54 -6.28 1.61
CA LEU A 20 -37.58 -7.15 2.29
C LEU A 20 -36.48 -7.64 1.34
N ALA A 21 -36.83 -7.96 0.09
CA ALA A 21 -35.87 -8.38 -0.93
C ALA A 21 -34.83 -7.27 -1.21
N VAL A 22 -35.29 -6.03 -1.39
CA VAL A 22 -34.39 -4.87 -1.60
C VAL A 22 -33.53 -4.60 -0.36
N GLN A 23 -34.07 -4.72 0.85
CA GLN A 23 -33.28 -4.53 2.07
C GLN A 23 -32.22 -5.65 2.24
N ALA A 24 -32.57 -6.88 1.96
CA ALA A 24 -31.63 -8.02 1.98
C ALA A 24 -30.53 -7.82 0.94
N GLN A 25 -30.87 -7.40 -0.28
CA GLN A 25 -29.89 -7.09 -1.33
C GLN A 25 -28.92 -5.99 -0.90
N LYS A 26 -29.42 -4.85 -0.40
CA LYS A 26 -28.56 -3.75 0.09
C LYS A 26 -27.64 -4.16 1.22
N TRP A 27 -28.10 -5.02 2.11
CA TRP A 27 -27.28 -5.56 3.19
C TRP A 27 -26.15 -6.43 2.66
N LEU A 28 -26.46 -7.29 1.68
CA LEU A 28 -25.48 -8.14 1.02
C LEU A 28 -24.44 -7.34 0.22
N GLU A 29 -24.90 -6.31 -0.50
CA GLU A 29 -24.04 -5.40 -1.27
C GLU A 29 -23.06 -4.66 -0.36
N ARG A 30 -23.50 -4.12 0.76
CA ARG A 30 -22.63 -3.46 1.76
C ARG A 30 -21.55 -4.42 2.29
N GLY A 31 -21.91 -5.66 2.61
CA GLY A 31 -20.94 -6.66 3.07
C GLY A 31 -19.88 -6.97 2.02
N ARG A 32 -20.29 -7.07 0.74
CA ARG A 32 -19.36 -7.27 -0.39
C ARG A 32 -18.45 -6.06 -0.62
N GLU A 33 -19.00 -4.85 -0.52
CA GLU A 33 -18.26 -3.61 -0.71
C GLU A 33 -17.15 -3.46 0.33
N ILE A 34 -17.46 -3.70 1.61
CA ILE A 34 -16.48 -3.70 2.70
C ILE A 34 -15.39 -4.75 2.43
N LYS A 35 -15.77 -5.99 2.13
CA LYS A 35 -14.81 -7.08 1.86
C LYS A 35 -13.93 -6.75 0.63
N ASN A 36 -14.49 -6.14 -0.40
CA ASN A 36 -13.75 -5.72 -1.60
C ASN A 36 -12.75 -4.58 -1.30
N GLY A 37 -13.12 -3.60 -0.45
CA GLY A 37 -12.23 -2.54 0.01
C GLY A 37 -11.02 -3.12 0.76
N GLN A 38 -11.28 -3.99 1.73
CA GLN A 38 -10.25 -4.70 2.49
C GLN A 38 -9.33 -5.52 1.59
N LEU A 39 -9.91 -6.26 0.65
CA LEU A 39 -9.17 -7.09 -0.30
C LEU A 39 -8.28 -6.25 -1.21
N ARG A 40 -8.76 -5.11 -1.68
CA ARG A 40 -7.98 -4.17 -2.50
C ARG A 40 -6.75 -3.67 -1.75
N VAL A 41 -6.93 -3.19 -0.51
CA VAL A 41 -5.81 -2.74 0.34
C VAL A 41 -4.80 -3.85 0.56
N PHE A 42 -5.25 -5.03 0.95
CA PHE A 42 -4.38 -6.19 1.14
C PHE A 42 -3.59 -6.56 -0.11
N LYS A 43 -4.26 -6.68 -1.28
CA LYS A 43 -3.61 -7.00 -2.55
C LYS A 43 -2.57 -5.95 -2.94
N THR A 44 -2.87 -4.66 -2.74
CA THR A 44 -1.93 -3.58 -3.02
C THR A 44 -0.70 -3.67 -2.13
N LEU A 45 -0.86 -3.83 -0.82
CA LEU A 45 0.27 -4.00 0.10
C LEU A 45 1.10 -5.25 -0.22
N MET A 46 0.45 -6.38 -0.54
CA MET A 46 1.15 -7.60 -0.99
C MET A 46 1.93 -7.39 -2.28
N ALA A 47 1.38 -6.70 -3.26
CA ALA A 47 2.05 -6.43 -4.53
C ALA A 47 3.23 -5.47 -4.38
N THR A 48 3.12 -4.50 -3.48
CA THR A 48 4.10 -3.42 -3.29
C THR A 48 5.05 -3.63 -2.11
N ARG A 49 5.04 -4.80 -1.46
CA ARG A 49 5.80 -5.05 -0.23
C ARG A 49 7.32 -4.93 -0.38
N ALA A 50 7.82 -5.04 -1.62
CA ALA A 50 9.23 -4.79 -1.96
C ALA A 50 9.53 -3.31 -2.24
N VAL A 51 8.52 -2.52 -2.64
CA VAL A 51 8.64 -1.10 -3.06
C VAL A 51 7.78 -0.20 -2.16
N ASN A 52 8.12 -0.19 -0.89
CA ASN A 52 7.36 0.47 0.18
C ASN A 52 7.23 2.00 0.03
N LEU A 53 8.07 2.64 -0.78
CA LEU A 53 7.99 4.08 -1.08
C LEU A 53 7.09 4.39 -2.27
N SER A 54 6.53 3.37 -2.95
CA SER A 54 5.62 3.61 -4.07
C SER A 54 4.34 4.31 -3.60
N PRO A 55 3.78 5.25 -4.38
CA PRO A 55 2.54 5.94 -4.02
C PRO A 55 1.40 4.97 -3.68
N ALA A 56 1.29 3.87 -4.43
CA ALA A 56 0.28 2.84 -4.19
C ALA A 56 0.43 2.15 -2.83
N HIS A 57 1.68 1.89 -2.38
CA HIS A 57 1.94 1.33 -1.04
C HIS A 57 1.50 2.29 0.06
N VAL A 58 1.89 3.56 -0.06
CA VAL A 58 1.57 4.60 0.93
C VAL A 58 0.06 4.83 1.00
N GLU A 59 -0.63 4.90 -0.13
CA GLU A 59 -2.09 5.03 -0.20
C GLU A 59 -2.79 3.84 0.48
N ALA A 60 -2.39 2.61 0.14
CA ALA A 60 -2.96 1.41 0.73
C ALA A 60 -2.71 1.33 2.25
N LEU A 61 -1.51 1.70 2.72
CA LEU A 61 -1.18 1.72 4.14
C LEU A 61 -2.03 2.74 4.90
N ASN A 62 -2.28 3.91 4.33
CA ASN A 62 -3.13 4.94 4.92
C ASN A 62 -4.62 4.54 4.92
N ALA A 63 -5.05 3.68 4.01
CA ALA A 63 -6.42 3.18 3.95
C ALA A 63 -6.72 2.07 4.99
N VAL A 64 -5.70 1.42 5.57
CA VAL A 64 -5.88 0.31 6.52
C VAL A 64 -6.84 0.67 7.67
N PRO A 65 -6.68 1.79 8.41
CA PRO A 65 -7.55 2.10 9.55
C PRO A 65 -8.99 2.39 9.14
N ILE A 66 -9.24 2.73 7.88
CA ILE A 66 -10.58 2.99 7.33
C ILE A 66 -11.24 1.67 6.91
N GLU A 67 -10.58 0.92 6.04
CA GLU A 67 -11.13 -0.31 5.44
C GLU A 67 -11.22 -1.46 6.46
N PHE A 68 -10.31 -1.51 7.44
CA PHE A 68 -10.33 -2.49 8.52
C PHE A 68 -10.91 -1.94 9.84
N TYR A 69 -11.76 -0.91 9.73
CA TYR A 69 -12.45 -0.39 10.90
C TYR A 69 -13.50 -1.38 11.41
N GLY A 70 -13.50 -1.65 12.72
CA GLY A 70 -14.54 -2.49 13.32
C GLY A 70 -14.23 -2.94 14.75
N LYS A 71 -15.23 -3.64 15.35
CA LYS A 71 -15.19 -4.05 16.75
C LYS A 71 -14.73 -5.50 16.95
N SER A 72 -14.64 -6.31 15.88
CA SER A 72 -14.22 -7.72 15.99
C SER A 72 -12.77 -7.82 16.50
N SER A 73 -12.45 -8.92 17.14
CA SER A 73 -11.08 -9.18 17.64
C SER A 73 -10.05 -9.14 16.51
N GLN A 74 -10.38 -9.71 15.35
CA GLN A 74 -9.50 -9.74 14.19
C GLN A 74 -9.20 -8.33 13.67
N LEU A 75 -10.22 -7.48 13.49
CA LEU A 75 -10.05 -6.10 13.02
C LEU A 75 -9.25 -5.25 14.03
N LYS A 76 -9.47 -5.45 15.32
CA LYS A 76 -8.65 -4.82 16.37
C LYS A 76 -7.19 -5.24 16.27
N THR A 77 -6.90 -6.52 16.06
CA THR A 77 -5.54 -7.03 15.89
C THR A 77 -4.85 -6.41 14.68
N ILE A 78 -5.54 -6.31 13.54
CA ILE A 78 -5.01 -5.65 12.34
C ILE A 78 -4.64 -4.19 12.64
N ASN A 79 -5.55 -3.45 13.28
CA ASN A 79 -5.29 -2.05 13.64
C ASN A 79 -4.13 -1.87 14.64
N ILE A 80 -3.95 -2.80 15.58
CA ILE A 80 -2.80 -2.80 16.49
C ILE A 80 -1.50 -3.02 15.70
N LYS A 81 -1.46 -4.04 14.82
CA LYS A 81 -0.27 -4.32 13.99
C LYS A 81 0.04 -3.16 13.04
N TRP A 82 -0.98 -2.54 12.45
CA TRP A 82 -0.83 -1.35 11.63
C TRP A 82 -0.21 -0.19 12.43
N LYS A 83 -0.69 0.10 13.65
CA LYS A 83 -0.13 1.15 14.51
C LYS A 83 1.33 0.91 14.82
N VAL A 84 1.70 -0.31 15.22
CA VAL A 84 3.09 -0.66 15.54
C VAL A 84 3.99 -0.48 14.31
N TYR A 85 3.53 -0.90 13.13
CA TYR A 85 4.26 -0.69 11.88
C TYR A 85 4.39 0.81 11.56
N PHE A 86 3.28 1.56 11.66
CA PHE A 86 3.26 2.99 11.38
C PHE A 86 4.16 3.79 12.34
N GLU A 87 4.13 3.49 13.64
CA GLU A 87 5.02 4.10 14.63
C GLU A 87 6.50 3.84 14.29
N HIS A 88 6.83 2.62 13.85
CA HIS A 88 8.19 2.29 13.42
C HIS A 88 8.62 3.11 12.19
N LEU A 89 7.73 3.36 11.24
CA LEU A 89 8.02 4.20 10.06
C LEU A 89 8.33 5.66 10.42
N LEU A 90 7.80 6.16 11.53
CA LEU A 90 8.06 7.52 12.03
C LEU A 90 9.40 7.65 12.76
N LEU A 91 10.05 6.53 13.10
CA LEU A 91 11.36 6.56 13.75
C LEU A 91 12.45 6.96 12.77
N ASN A 92 13.47 7.70 13.28
CA ASN A 92 14.60 8.09 12.46
C ASN A 92 15.46 6.87 12.09
N VAL A 93 15.61 6.62 10.79
CA VAL A 93 16.40 5.52 10.21
C VAL A 93 17.84 5.48 10.74
N GLN A 94 18.44 6.63 11.04
CA GLN A 94 19.82 6.72 11.50
C GLN A 94 20.03 6.30 12.97
N THR A 95 18.96 6.16 13.73
CA THR A 95 19.03 5.90 15.18
C THR A 95 18.98 4.41 15.52
N PHE A 96 18.52 3.56 14.62
CA PHE A 96 18.32 2.14 14.86
C PHE A 96 19.14 1.28 13.90
N ALA A 97 20.14 0.57 14.42
CA ALA A 97 20.71 -0.59 13.74
C ALA A 97 19.57 -1.57 13.42
N ASN A 98 19.45 -2.09 12.21
CA ASN A 98 18.39 -3.01 11.76
C ASN A 98 16.99 -2.40 11.55
N TRP A 99 16.88 -1.08 11.34
CA TRP A 99 15.60 -0.42 11.06
C TRP A 99 14.86 -1.07 9.88
N GLU A 100 15.54 -1.33 8.77
CA GLU A 100 14.98 -1.94 7.56
C GLU A 100 14.50 -3.39 7.79
N GLU A 101 15.24 -4.16 8.57
CA GLU A 101 14.85 -5.53 8.90
C GLU A 101 13.58 -5.53 9.76
N LYS A 102 13.55 -4.68 10.78
CA LYS A 102 12.38 -4.53 11.66
C LYS A 102 11.17 -3.99 10.91
N ARG A 103 11.36 -3.05 9.99
CA ARG A 103 10.30 -2.54 9.11
C ARG A 103 9.65 -3.68 8.31
N ARG A 104 10.48 -4.54 7.69
CA ARG A 104 9.98 -5.69 6.91
C ARG A 104 9.22 -6.67 7.79
N GLU A 105 9.77 -7.02 8.95
CA GLU A 105 9.13 -7.91 9.91
C GLU A 105 7.73 -7.41 10.29
N LEU A 106 7.63 -6.15 10.67
CA LEU A 106 6.36 -5.54 11.09
C LEU A 106 5.33 -5.47 9.95
N LEU A 107 5.78 -5.22 8.72
CA LEU A 107 4.91 -5.27 7.54
C LEU A 107 4.39 -6.70 7.30
N TYR A 108 5.25 -7.71 7.40
CA TYR A 108 4.86 -9.11 7.21
C TYR A 108 3.89 -9.57 8.29
N ASP A 109 4.08 -9.17 9.53
CA ASP A 109 3.15 -9.40 10.63
C ASP A 109 1.76 -8.81 10.34
N LEU A 110 1.72 -7.57 9.84
CA LEU A 110 0.47 -6.92 9.42
C LEU A 110 -0.21 -7.70 8.29
N LEU A 111 0.53 -8.05 7.25
CA LEU A 111 0.01 -8.80 6.10
C LEU A 111 -0.51 -10.18 6.52
N LEU A 112 0.16 -10.86 7.46
CA LEU A 112 -0.26 -12.17 7.95
C LEU A 112 -1.60 -12.12 8.70
N VAL A 113 -1.82 -11.12 9.55
CA VAL A 113 -3.12 -10.98 10.24
C VAL A 113 -4.23 -10.52 9.30
N MET A 114 -3.90 -9.72 8.26
CA MET A 114 -4.85 -9.33 7.21
C MET A 114 -5.25 -10.53 6.36
N SER A 115 -4.31 -11.38 5.96
CA SER A 115 -4.59 -12.58 5.16
C SER A 115 -5.56 -13.51 5.89
N ARG A 116 -5.33 -13.79 7.17
CA ARG A 116 -6.20 -14.62 8.00
C ARG A 116 -7.62 -14.04 8.12
N HIS A 117 -7.75 -12.72 8.26
CA HIS A 117 -9.06 -12.05 8.29
C HIS A 117 -9.81 -12.19 6.95
N LEU A 118 -9.09 -12.17 5.84
CA LEU A 118 -9.63 -12.33 4.49
C LEU A 118 -9.76 -13.78 4.06
N GLU A 119 -9.58 -14.73 4.98
CA GLU A 119 -9.70 -16.18 4.75
C GLU A 119 -8.64 -16.74 3.78
N TYR A 120 -7.47 -16.10 3.67
CA TYR A 120 -6.30 -16.65 3.00
C TYR A 120 -5.44 -17.39 4.01
N ASP A 121 -5.01 -18.59 3.67
CA ASP A 121 -4.14 -19.44 4.49
C ASP A 121 -2.67 -19.30 4.00
N PHE A 122 -2.15 -18.09 4.00
CA PHE A 122 -0.74 -17.86 3.69
C PHE A 122 0.15 -18.18 4.89
N ASP A 123 1.25 -18.87 4.63
CA ASP A 123 2.32 -19.01 5.60
C ASP A 123 3.30 -17.81 5.57
N GLU A 124 4.20 -17.76 6.56
CA GLU A 124 5.20 -16.69 6.62
C GLU A 124 6.14 -16.67 5.42
N VAL A 125 6.43 -17.84 4.84
CA VAL A 125 7.35 -17.94 3.70
C VAL A 125 6.70 -17.34 2.46
N GLU A 126 5.39 -17.58 2.26
CA GLU A 126 4.63 -17.01 1.15
C GLU A 126 4.49 -15.49 1.25
N ILE A 127 4.26 -14.98 2.46
CA ILE A 127 4.24 -13.54 2.71
C ILE A 127 5.61 -12.90 2.45
N LYS A 128 6.71 -13.57 2.85
CA LYS A 128 8.08 -13.08 2.69
C LYS A 128 8.62 -13.22 1.28
N LYS A 129 8.18 -14.23 0.53
CA LYS A 129 8.62 -14.43 -0.86
C LYS A 129 8.13 -13.31 -1.76
N VAL A 130 9.06 -12.54 -2.28
CA VAL A 130 8.80 -11.48 -3.26
C VAL A 130 9.54 -11.86 -4.55
N TYR A 131 8.80 -11.90 -5.65
CA TYR A 131 9.44 -11.88 -6.96
C TYR A 131 9.74 -10.42 -7.32
N ALA A 132 10.99 -10.03 -7.14
CA ALA A 132 11.52 -8.78 -7.66
C ALA A 132 12.56 -9.14 -8.73
N PRO A 133 12.32 -8.80 -10.00
CA PRO A 133 13.33 -9.00 -11.05
C PRO A 133 14.62 -8.29 -10.63
N GLN A 134 15.77 -8.94 -10.80
CA GLN A 134 17.08 -8.37 -10.45
C GLN A 134 17.30 -6.99 -11.10
N GLY A 135 16.73 -6.75 -12.30
CA GLY A 135 16.76 -5.46 -12.96
C GLY A 135 16.04 -4.32 -12.21
N HIS A 136 15.02 -4.60 -11.42
CA HIS A 136 14.35 -3.55 -10.62
C HIS A 136 15.20 -3.03 -9.48
N GLN A 137 15.97 -3.89 -8.82
CA GLN A 137 16.90 -3.47 -7.77
C GLN A 137 18.01 -2.57 -8.32
N VAL A 138 18.50 -2.87 -9.51
CA VAL A 138 19.50 -2.04 -10.21
C VAL A 138 18.91 -0.67 -10.54
N ILE A 139 17.71 -0.62 -11.10
CA ILE A 139 17.03 0.66 -11.46
C ILE A 139 16.77 1.52 -10.20
N GLU A 140 16.32 0.94 -9.10
CA GLU A 140 16.11 1.68 -7.84
C GLU A 140 17.44 2.22 -7.28
N THR A 141 18.48 1.41 -7.28
CA THR A 141 19.83 1.81 -6.84
C THR A 141 20.38 2.93 -7.73
N ASP A 142 20.27 2.80 -9.05
CA ASP A 142 20.69 3.82 -10.00
C ASP A 142 19.93 5.15 -9.82
N GLN A 143 18.61 5.08 -9.63
CA GLN A 143 17.80 6.27 -9.35
C GLN A 143 18.15 6.93 -8.00
N GLU A 144 18.51 6.14 -6.99
CA GLU A 144 18.95 6.66 -5.70
C GLU A 144 20.30 7.36 -5.83
N ILE A 145 21.27 6.75 -6.54
CA ILE A 145 22.57 7.33 -6.83
C ILE A 145 22.42 8.64 -7.62
N ILE A 146 21.58 8.65 -8.65
CA ILE A 146 21.31 9.84 -9.47
C ILE A 146 20.71 10.95 -8.61
N ARG A 147 19.68 10.67 -7.82
CA ARG A 147 19.04 11.66 -6.93
C ARG A 147 20.01 12.19 -5.88
N ALA A 148 20.79 11.30 -5.25
CA ALA A 148 21.79 11.70 -4.26
C ALA A 148 22.91 12.55 -4.91
N GLY A 149 23.37 12.17 -6.09
CA GLY A 149 24.37 12.92 -6.86
C GLY A 149 23.90 14.32 -7.23
N PHE A 150 22.69 14.45 -7.79
CA PHE A 150 22.12 15.79 -8.08
C PHE A 150 21.88 16.61 -6.81
N ALA A 151 21.40 16.01 -5.73
CA ALA A 151 21.21 16.71 -4.47
C ALA A 151 22.55 17.23 -3.91
N ALA A 152 23.64 16.47 -4.01
CA ALA A 152 24.98 16.88 -3.61
C ALA A 152 25.52 18.03 -4.49
N LEU A 153 25.30 17.96 -5.80
CA LEU A 153 25.67 19.03 -6.75
C LEU A 153 24.93 20.34 -6.42
N PHE A 154 23.60 20.30 -6.26
CA PHE A 154 22.81 21.49 -5.96
C PHE A 154 23.07 22.08 -4.57
N LYS A 155 23.54 21.27 -3.63
CA LYS A 155 23.99 21.74 -2.30
C LYS A 155 25.44 22.24 -2.29
N GLY A 156 26.16 22.20 -3.42
CA GLY A 156 27.57 22.56 -3.51
C GLY A 156 28.51 21.56 -2.80
N GLN A 157 28.05 20.35 -2.51
CA GLN A 157 28.82 19.30 -1.83
C GLN A 157 29.56 18.37 -2.81
N ALA A 158 29.26 18.47 -4.09
CA ALA A 158 29.94 17.75 -5.17
C ALA A 158 30.11 18.66 -6.38
N SER A 159 31.06 18.32 -7.27
CA SER A 159 31.29 18.99 -8.54
C SER A 159 31.27 17.98 -9.69
N LEU A 160 30.79 18.41 -10.86
CA LEU A 160 30.87 17.60 -12.08
C LEU A 160 32.31 17.60 -12.60
N PRO A 161 32.94 16.45 -12.82
CA PRO A 161 34.22 16.38 -13.51
C PRO A 161 34.00 16.74 -15.00
N ILE A 162 34.51 17.90 -15.43
CA ILE A 162 34.40 18.37 -16.81
C ILE A 162 35.79 18.33 -17.42
N GLU A 163 35.98 17.58 -18.49
CA GLU A 163 37.18 17.62 -19.31
C GLU A 163 36.93 18.52 -20.53
N ILE A 164 37.67 19.67 -20.59
CA ILE A 164 37.59 20.57 -21.72
C ILE A 164 38.54 20.03 -22.82
N LYS A 165 37.98 19.36 -23.80
CA LYS A 165 38.73 18.98 -25.01
C LYS A 165 38.61 20.12 -26.02
N ASN A 166 39.72 20.78 -26.31
CA ASN A 166 39.92 21.91 -27.23
C ASN A 166 39.48 23.26 -26.65
N SER A 167 40.45 23.91 -26.04
CA SER A 167 40.52 25.39 -26.08
C SER A 167 41.10 25.77 -27.46
N PRO A 168 40.44 26.58 -28.32
CA PRO A 168 41.13 27.07 -29.52
C PRO A 168 42.33 27.88 -29.05
N SER A 169 43.53 27.46 -29.43
CA SER A 169 44.73 28.27 -29.24
C SER A 169 44.56 29.56 -30.01
N ASN A 170 44.53 30.66 -29.29
CA ASN A 170 44.70 31.99 -29.84
C ASN A 170 46.15 32.14 -30.29
N ASP A 171 46.49 31.51 -31.41
CA ASP A 171 47.69 31.82 -32.17
C ASP A 171 47.29 32.69 -33.36
N GLU A 172 46.92 33.96 -33.06
CA GLU A 172 46.94 35.06 -34.04
C GLU A 172 47.28 36.34 -33.33
N SER A 173 48.57 36.57 -33.20
CA SER A 173 49.13 37.96 -33.32
C SER A 173 50.59 37.95 -32.94
N GLU A 174 51.44 37.75 -33.92
CA GLU A 174 52.68 38.50 -34.05
C GLU A 174 53.33 38.15 -35.40
N ASN A 175 52.92 38.91 -36.41
CA ASN A 175 53.76 39.15 -37.54
C ASN A 175 53.42 40.56 -38.13
N LYS A 176 54.11 41.56 -37.60
CA LYS A 176 54.65 42.70 -38.35
C LYS A 176 55.63 43.50 -37.54
#